data_c15b8ddd5db45c2ecea1fb817ce10599
#
_entry.id   c15b8ddd5db45c2ecea1fb817ce10599
#
_cell.length_a   1.000
_cell.length_b   1.000
_cell.length_c   1.000
_cell.angle_alpha   90.00
_cell.angle_beta   90.00
_cell.angle_gamma   90.00
#
_symmetry.space_group_name_H-M   'P 1'
#
loop_
_entity.id
_entity.type
_entity.pdbx_description
1 polymer ?
#
loop_
_entity_poly.entity_id
_entity_poly.type
_entity_poly.pdbx_seq_one_letter_code
_entity_poly.pdbx_strand_id
1 'polypeptide(L)'
;MLFNSYEFIFLYLPIVLAIYFFWGSRKKYEFATTWLVLSSIFFYGYWDCRYVALLLASICFNYIIGRMIERKSRKRIFLIIGLAVNILLLGYYKYTGFFMEQINATMGTDMIIPHIVLPLGISFFTFTQSAYLIDAYRGETTGYSFKTYCLFVTVFPHLIAGPIIYHKDMIPQFMNKANCHINYDNMAMGLALFSVGLFKKIVIADNISIWVNSIFNHYDQLNFLEAWAGALGYTFQLYFDFSAYSEMAIALGLMLNLRLPVNFNSPYQALSIIDFWRRWHMTLGTWVKSYLYIPMGGNRHGEFAKMRNLFVSMLIIGLWHGAGWTFVFWGGMHGLLLMINHQWRRTGIALPKPICWALTFFSVMLAWIFFRAENFAQALQIIHSMFDFQDIYIAAANWRVEKNAVNVWSAIAGLGILIWLPNPIIMLRKFKANWIWYSITLIALLISLYQMNTYTEFLYFQF
;
A
#
# COMPACT_ATOMS: atom_id res chain seq x y z
N MET A 1 14.83 -6.17 4.90
CA MET A 1 15.58 -5.66 3.71
C MET A 1 14.63 -4.81 2.90
N LEU A 2 15.07 -3.67 2.35
CA LEU A 2 14.22 -2.80 1.51
C LEU A 2 14.56 -3.00 0.02
N PHE A 3 13.58 -2.84 -0.87
CA PHE A 3 13.81 -2.93 -2.31
C PHE A 3 14.76 -1.84 -2.85
N ASN A 4 14.79 -0.68 -2.16
CA ASN A 4 15.67 0.45 -2.44
C ASN A 4 16.98 0.40 -1.62
N SER A 5 17.57 -0.76 -1.41
CA SER A 5 18.88 -0.92 -0.76
C SER A 5 19.90 -1.59 -1.69
N TYR A 6 21.16 -1.27 -1.53
CA TYR A 6 22.25 -1.87 -2.31
C TYR A 6 22.33 -3.38 -2.10
N GLU A 7 22.14 -3.84 -0.86
CA GLU A 7 22.17 -5.26 -0.51
C GLU A 7 21.07 -6.03 -1.24
N PHE A 8 19.88 -5.40 -1.39
CA PHE A 8 18.79 -6.02 -2.13
C PHE A 8 19.11 -6.10 -3.63
N ILE A 9 19.50 -4.98 -4.24
CA ILE A 9 19.65 -4.86 -5.69
C ILE A 9 20.85 -5.66 -6.20
N PHE A 10 21.99 -5.59 -5.51
CA PHE A 10 23.24 -6.15 -6.01
C PHE A 10 23.63 -7.50 -5.42
N LEU A 11 23.02 -7.90 -4.30
CA LEU A 11 23.36 -9.17 -3.67
C LEU A 11 22.14 -10.10 -3.60
N TYR A 12 21.08 -9.72 -2.89
CA TYR A 12 19.97 -10.60 -2.64
C TYR A 12 19.22 -10.99 -3.93
N LEU A 13 18.77 -10.01 -4.73
CA LEU A 13 17.97 -10.26 -5.93
C LEU A 13 18.72 -11.11 -6.98
N PRO A 14 19.97 -10.80 -7.34
CA PRO A 14 20.74 -11.64 -8.28
C PRO A 14 20.91 -13.08 -7.81
N ILE A 15 21.22 -13.29 -6.51
CA ILE A 15 21.38 -14.64 -5.95
C ILE A 15 20.07 -15.40 -5.99
N VAL A 16 18.96 -14.76 -5.60
CA VAL A 16 17.64 -15.40 -5.60
C VAL A 16 17.26 -15.84 -7.01
N LEU A 17 17.39 -14.95 -8.00
CA LEU A 17 17.07 -15.26 -9.41
C LEU A 17 18.00 -16.33 -9.98
N ALA A 18 19.30 -16.23 -9.75
CA ALA A 18 20.28 -17.20 -10.27
C ALA A 18 19.99 -18.62 -9.78
N ILE A 19 19.79 -18.81 -8.48
CA ILE A 19 19.53 -20.13 -7.89
C ILE A 19 18.14 -20.65 -8.29
N TYR A 20 17.12 -19.78 -8.32
CA TYR A 20 15.76 -20.14 -8.75
C TYR A 20 15.76 -20.72 -10.17
N PHE A 21 16.34 -20.00 -11.13
CA PHE A 21 16.41 -20.43 -12.53
C PHE A 21 17.41 -21.57 -12.76
N PHE A 22 18.49 -21.65 -11.98
CA PHE A 22 19.41 -22.79 -12.03
C PHE A 22 18.71 -24.10 -11.73
N TRP A 23 17.91 -24.16 -10.64
CA TRP A 23 17.14 -25.36 -10.34
C TRP A 23 16.03 -25.64 -11.36
N GLY A 24 15.42 -24.58 -11.89
CA GLY A 24 14.44 -24.67 -12.97
C GLY A 24 15.01 -25.30 -14.24
N SER A 25 16.19 -24.84 -14.69
CA SER A 25 16.88 -25.37 -15.87
C SER A 25 17.26 -26.85 -15.71
N ARG A 26 17.53 -27.29 -14.47
CA ARG A 26 17.79 -28.69 -14.12
C ARG A 26 16.51 -29.52 -13.94
N LYS A 27 15.33 -28.94 -14.24
CA LYS A 27 13.99 -29.55 -14.03
C LYS A 27 13.72 -29.97 -12.58
N LYS A 28 14.46 -29.40 -11.61
CA LYS A 28 14.28 -29.64 -10.17
C LYS A 28 13.35 -28.59 -9.58
N TYR A 29 12.12 -28.54 -10.03
CA TYR A 29 11.12 -27.50 -9.69
C TYR A 29 10.80 -27.44 -8.20
N GLU A 30 10.82 -28.57 -7.50
CA GLU A 30 10.62 -28.63 -6.05
C GLU A 30 11.71 -27.86 -5.29
N PHE A 31 12.98 -27.95 -5.74
CA PHE A 31 14.08 -27.20 -5.15
C PHE A 31 13.97 -25.70 -5.47
N ALA A 32 13.58 -25.35 -6.70
CA ALA A 32 13.36 -23.94 -7.08
C ALA A 32 12.27 -23.29 -6.20
N THR A 33 11.14 -23.99 -6.01
CA THR A 33 10.05 -23.49 -5.16
C THR A 33 10.48 -23.41 -3.69
N THR A 34 11.19 -24.42 -3.19
CA THR A 34 11.71 -24.40 -1.80
C THR A 34 12.70 -23.27 -1.60
N TRP A 35 13.60 -23.04 -2.57
CA TRP A 35 14.51 -21.90 -2.54
C TRP A 35 13.78 -20.56 -2.44
N LEU A 36 12.71 -20.38 -3.22
CA LEU A 36 11.91 -19.17 -3.20
C LEU A 36 11.23 -18.96 -1.84
N VAL A 37 10.78 -20.04 -1.16
CA VAL A 37 10.25 -19.95 0.22
C VAL A 37 11.36 -19.53 1.18
N LEU A 38 12.51 -20.19 1.15
CA LEU A 38 13.61 -19.90 2.09
C LEU A 38 14.16 -18.48 1.91
N SER A 39 14.37 -18.06 0.67
CA SER A 39 14.83 -16.70 0.38
C SER A 39 13.81 -15.65 0.82
N SER A 40 12.50 -15.92 0.67
CA SER A 40 11.45 -15.01 1.13
C SER A 40 11.40 -14.89 2.67
N ILE A 41 11.59 -16.00 3.38
CA ILE A 41 11.71 -15.99 4.85
C ILE A 41 12.97 -15.23 5.28
N PHE A 42 14.09 -15.42 4.57
CA PHE A 42 15.32 -14.65 4.83
C PHE A 42 15.12 -13.15 4.59
N PHE A 43 14.45 -12.78 3.50
CA PHE A 43 14.10 -11.38 3.21
C PHE A 43 13.34 -10.72 4.36
N TYR A 44 12.36 -11.42 4.92
CA TYR A 44 11.58 -10.96 6.06
C TYR A 44 12.44 -10.86 7.32
N GLY A 45 13.18 -11.91 7.63
CA GLY A 45 14.02 -11.99 8.83
C GLY A 45 15.22 -11.02 8.84
N TYR A 46 15.62 -10.50 7.67
CA TYR A 46 16.68 -9.50 7.58
C TYR A 46 16.34 -8.19 8.31
N TRP A 47 15.07 -7.86 8.44
CA TRP A 47 14.62 -6.71 9.21
C TRP A 47 14.68 -6.99 10.72
N ASP A 48 14.05 -8.08 11.17
CA ASP A 48 14.12 -8.57 12.55
C ASP A 48 13.80 -10.07 12.60
N CYS A 49 14.82 -10.87 12.91
CA CYS A 49 14.68 -12.33 12.93
C CYS A 49 13.70 -12.85 14.00
N ARG A 50 13.43 -12.06 15.07
CA ARG A 50 12.50 -12.43 16.14
C ARG A 50 11.08 -12.63 15.61
N TYR A 51 10.67 -11.85 14.59
CA TYR A 51 9.33 -11.94 14.01
C TYR A 51 9.17 -13.05 12.97
N VAL A 52 10.26 -13.71 12.54
CA VAL A 52 10.17 -14.91 11.70
C VAL A 52 9.40 -16.02 12.39
N ALA A 53 9.64 -16.23 13.69
CA ALA A 53 8.90 -17.24 14.46
C ALA A 53 7.40 -16.93 14.52
N LEU A 54 7.03 -15.66 14.70
CA LEU A 54 5.63 -15.21 14.68
C LEU A 54 4.97 -15.44 13.32
N LEU A 55 5.64 -15.06 12.23
CA LEU A 55 5.15 -15.27 10.87
C LEU A 55 4.91 -16.77 10.60
N LEU A 56 5.89 -17.63 10.90
CA LEU A 56 5.79 -19.07 10.70
C LEU A 56 4.70 -19.70 11.57
N ALA A 57 4.57 -19.30 12.84
CA ALA A 57 3.49 -19.75 13.72
C ALA A 57 2.12 -19.35 13.16
N SER A 58 1.97 -18.12 12.67
CA SER A 58 0.74 -17.65 12.02
C SER A 58 0.43 -18.46 10.76
N ILE A 59 1.43 -18.75 9.91
CA ILE A 59 1.27 -19.57 8.70
C ILE A 59 0.83 -20.99 9.08
N CYS A 60 1.50 -21.64 10.03
CA CYS A 60 1.14 -22.99 10.48
C CYS A 60 -0.29 -23.04 11.04
N PHE A 61 -0.64 -22.08 11.91
CA PHE A 61 -1.96 -21.99 12.49
C PHE A 61 -3.05 -21.84 11.41
N ASN A 62 -2.92 -20.86 10.52
CA ASN A 62 -3.91 -20.60 9.48
C ASN A 62 -4.01 -21.74 8.47
N TYR A 63 -2.89 -22.40 8.13
CA TYR A 63 -2.91 -23.60 7.29
C TYR A 63 -3.70 -24.74 7.94
N ILE A 64 -3.45 -25.03 9.22
CA ILE A 64 -4.15 -26.08 9.98
C ILE A 64 -5.65 -25.76 10.05
N ILE A 65 -6.02 -24.54 10.41
CA ILE A 65 -7.42 -24.11 10.45
C ILE A 65 -8.08 -24.19 9.08
N GLY A 66 -7.41 -23.77 8.01
CA GLY A 66 -7.91 -23.90 6.64
C GLY A 66 -8.20 -25.37 6.27
N ARG A 67 -7.28 -26.29 6.60
CA ARG A 67 -7.49 -27.74 6.37
C ARG A 67 -8.64 -28.31 7.21
N MET A 68 -8.84 -27.78 8.44
CA MET A 68 -9.99 -28.16 9.26
C MET A 68 -11.32 -27.67 8.67
N ILE A 69 -11.34 -26.45 8.12
CA ILE A 69 -12.52 -25.91 7.42
C ILE A 69 -12.86 -26.76 6.19
N GLU A 70 -11.86 -27.15 5.39
CA GLU A 70 -12.07 -27.97 4.20
C GLU A 70 -12.67 -29.36 4.53
N ARG A 71 -12.23 -30.00 5.63
CA ARG A 71 -12.46 -31.42 5.92
C ARG A 71 -13.59 -31.71 6.93
N LYS A 72 -13.97 -30.75 7.80
CA LYS A 72 -14.85 -31.02 8.94
C LYS A 72 -16.25 -30.44 8.77
N SER A 73 -17.23 -31.04 9.45
CA SER A 73 -18.62 -30.58 9.45
C SER A 73 -18.85 -29.23 10.15
N ARG A 74 -18.00 -28.87 11.13
CA ARG A 74 -18.10 -27.63 11.92
C ARG A 74 -17.31 -26.46 11.31
N LYS A 75 -17.39 -26.26 10.02
CA LYS A 75 -16.64 -25.24 9.27
C LYS A 75 -16.72 -23.83 9.85
N ARG A 76 -17.93 -23.42 10.30
CA ARG A 76 -18.17 -22.07 10.84
C ARG A 76 -17.39 -21.80 12.13
N ILE A 77 -17.26 -22.80 13.00
CA ILE A 77 -16.51 -22.63 14.26
C ILE A 77 -15.03 -22.41 13.96
N PHE A 78 -14.45 -23.22 13.10
CA PHE A 78 -13.04 -23.06 12.72
C PHE A 78 -12.77 -21.75 12.01
N LEU A 79 -13.70 -21.27 11.15
CA LEU A 79 -13.59 -19.94 10.55
C LEU A 79 -13.57 -18.84 11.61
N ILE A 80 -14.51 -18.89 12.57
CA ILE A 80 -14.59 -17.88 13.66
C ILE A 80 -13.28 -17.89 14.48
N ILE A 81 -12.78 -19.07 14.87
CA ILE A 81 -11.52 -19.19 15.62
C ILE A 81 -10.36 -18.61 14.80
N GLY A 82 -10.25 -18.97 13.52
CA GLY A 82 -9.17 -18.48 12.67
C GLY A 82 -9.18 -16.96 12.50
N LEU A 83 -10.35 -16.39 12.21
CA LEU A 83 -10.49 -14.93 12.09
C LEU A 83 -10.26 -14.22 13.43
N ALA A 84 -10.78 -14.76 14.53
CA ALA A 84 -10.59 -14.18 15.85
C ALA A 84 -9.11 -14.13 16.24
N VAL A 85 -8.36 -15.20 16.05
CA VAL A 85 -6.92 -15.23 16.33
C VAL A 85 -6.17 -14.22 15.46
N ASN A 86 -6.47 -14.13 14.17
CA ASN A 86 -5.84 -13.15 13.26
C ASN A 86 -6.15 -11.70 13.69
N ILE A 87 -7.40 -11.41 14.06
CA ILE A 87 -7.81 -10.08 14.52
C ILE A 87 -7.20 -9.75 15.88
N LEU A 88 -7.18 -10.69 16.81
CA LEU A 88 -6.58 -10.47 18.13
C LEU A 88 -5.06 -10.28 18.05
N LEU A 89 -4.38 -11.04 17.16
CA LEU A 89 -2.95 -10.86 16.91
C LEU A 89 -2.66 -9.46 16.36
N LEU A 90 -3.39 -9.02 15.36
CA LEU A 90 -3.28 -7.66 14.83
C LEU A 90 -3.66 -6.63 15.89
N GLY A 91 -4.71 -6.89 16.67
CA GLY A 91 -5.18 -6.05 17.78
C GLY A 91 -4.09 -5.82 18.82
N TYR A 92 -3.42 -6.88 19.23
CA TYR A 92 -2.35 -6.80 20.21
C TYR A 92 -1.16 -5.94 19.71
N TYR A 93 -0.66 -6.21 18.51
CA TYR A 93 0.51 -5.49 18.02
C TYR A 93 0.23 -4.06 17.58
N LYS A 94 -0.93 -3.79 17.00
CA LYS A 94 -1.24 -2.49 16.39
C LYS A 94 -2.05 -1.56 17.29
N TYR A 95 -2.96 -2.09 18.10
CA TYR A 95 -3.97 -1.25 18.75
C TYR A 95 -3.87 -1.20 20.28
N THR A 96 -3.02 -2.01 20.93
CA THR A 96 -2.90 -2.01 22.40
C THR A 96 -2.52 -0.64 22.95
N GLY A 97 -1.51 0.02 22.39
CA GLY A 97 -1.11 1.36 22.81
C GLY A 97 -2.26 2.36 22.70
N PHE A 98 -2.89 2.41 21.53
CA PHE A 98 -4.02 3.30 21.28
C PHE A 98 -5.18 3.09 22.26
N PHE A 99 -5.60 1.85 22.52
CA PHE A 99 -6.67 1.59 23.46
C PHE A 99 -6.30 1.95 24.92
N MET A 100 -5.06 1.66 25.33
CA MET A 100 -4.59 2.03 26.67
C MET A 100 -4.51 3.54 26.87
N GLU A 101 -4.07 4.30 25.84
CA GLU A 101 -4.12 5.77 25.85
C GLU A 101 -5.55 6.29 26.02
N GLN A 102 -6.51 5.70 25.29
CA GLN A 102 -7.92 6.11 25.40
C GLN A 102 -8.51 5.78 26.79
N ILE A 103 -8.15 4.65 27.38
CA ILE A 103 -8.59 4.27 28.72
C ILE A 103 -8.01 5.25 29.75
N ASN A 104 -6.69 5.54 29.68
CA ASN A 104 -6.05 6.49 30.56
C ASN A 104 -6.70 7.88 30.46
N ALA A 105 -6.92 8.36 29.24
CA ALA A 105 -7.56 9.67 29.00
C ALA A 105 -9.01 9.75 29.49
N THR A 106 -9.76 8.64 29.39
CA THR A 106 -11.22 8.65 29.71
C THR A 106 -11.45 8.36 31.20
N MET A 107 -10.66 7.47 31.80
CA MET A 107 -10.83 7.03 33.18
C MET A 107 -9.90 7.73 34.18
N GLY A 108 -9.00 8.60 33.69
CA GLY A 108 -8.00 9.26 34.54
C GLY A 108 -7.02 8.29 35.18
N THR A 109 -6.69 7.19 34.51
CA THR A 109 -5.74 6.18 34.99
C THR A 109 -4.36 6.42 34.38
N ASP A 110 -3.31 6.04 35.10
CA ASP A 110 -1.92 6.12 34.64
C ASP A 110 -1.34 4.72 34.35
N MET A 111 -2.08 3.91 33.57
CA MET A 111 -1.59 2.59 33.17
C MET A 111 -0.35 2.73 32.27
N ILE A 112 0.69 1.95 32.55
CA ILE A 112 1.89 1.92 31.73
C ILE A 112 1.56 1.38 30.35
N ILE A 113 1.81 2.17 29.32
CA ILE A 113 1.60 1.78 27.92
C ILE A 113 2.83 0.98 27.47
N PRO A 114 2.67 -0.31 27.10
CA PRO A 114 3.80 -1.12 26.66
C PRO A 114 4.32 -0.63 25.30
N HIS A 115 5.63 -0.52 25.16
CA HIS A 115 6.26 -0.23 23.87
C HIS A 115 6.28 -1.51 23.02
N ILE A 116 5.23 -1.69 22.22
CA ILE A 116 5.06 -2.84 21.32
C ILE A 116 5.55 -2.44 19.93
N VAL A 117 6.63 -3.06 19.47
CA VAL A 117 7.11 -2.86 18.09
C VAL A 117 6.22 -3.64 17.13
N LEU A 118 5.65 -2.94 16.14
CA LEU A 118 4.77 -3.52 15.14
C LEU A 118 5.58 -4.45 14.21
N PRO A 119 5.26 -5.75 14.09
CA PRO A 119 5.91 -6.64 13.13
C PRO A 119 5.64 -6.19 11.70
N LEU A 120 6.70 -6.06 10.92
CA LEU A 120 6.61 -5.61 9.53
C LEU A 120 5.67 -6.51 8.72
N GLY A 121 4.74 -5.90 7.98
CA GLY A 121 3.79 -6.63 7.14
C GLY A 121 2.67 -7.38 7.88
N ILE A 122 2.52 -7.25 9.22
CA ILE A 122 1.50 -7.99 9.98
C ILE A 122 0.08 -7.72 9.45
N SER A 123 -0.24 -6.50 9.07
CA SER A 123 -1.54 -6.14 8.48
C SER A 123 -1.78 -6.86 7.14
N PHE A 124 -0.74 -7.00 6.32
CA PHE A 124 -0.83 -7.65 5.00
C PHE A 124 -0.95 -9.17 5.09
N PHE A 125 -0.08 -9.84 5.87
CA PHE A 125 -0.20 -11.29 5.98
C PHE A 125 -1.47 -11.72 6.75
N THR A 126 -1.96 -10.89 7.67
CA THR A 126 -3.25 -11.11 8.33
C THR A 126 -4.40 -11.03 7.33
N PHE A 127 -4.41 -10.05 6.43
CA PHE A 127 -5.42 -9.94 5.37
C PHE A 127 -5.36 -11.11 4.39
N THR A 128 -4.17 -11.48 3.94
CA THR A 128 -3.96 -12.59 3.01
C THR A 128 -4.45 -13.91 3.60
N GLN A 129 -4.13 -14.18 4.86
CA GLN A 129 -4.53 -15.41 5.55
C GLN A 129 -6.02 -15.41 5.92
N SER A 130 -6.58 -14.26 6.32
CA SER A 130 -8.03 -14.15 6.58
C SER A 130 -8.85 -14.38 5.31
N ALA A 131 -8.41 -13.84 4.17
CA ALA A 131 -9.03 -14.12 2.87
C ALA A 131 -9.01 -15.62 2.53
N TYR A 132 -7.86 -16.28 2.72
CA TYR A 132 -7.73 -17.73 2.52
C TYR A 132 -8.71 -18.54 3.38
N LEU A 133 -8.86 -18.20 4.67
CA LEU A 133 -9.81 -18.91 5.57
C LEU A 133 -11.26 -18.72 5.13
N ILE A 134 -11.65 -17.51 4.71
CA ILE A 134 -12.99 -17.22 4.21
C ILE A 134 -13.24 -17.98 2.91
N ASP A 135 -12.27 -18.02 2.01
CA ASP A 135 -12.39 -18.75 0.74
C ASP A 135 -12.40 -20.26 0.95
N ALA A 136 -11.67 -20.79 1.94
CA ALA A 136 -11.79 -22.20 2.37
C ALA A 136 -13.20 -22.51 2.88
N TYR A 137 -13.80 -21.62 3.65
CA TYR A 137 -15.18 -21.77 4.12
C TYR A 137 -16.20 -21.75 2.97
N ARG A 138 -15.95 -20.94 1.94
CA ARG A 138 -16.78 -20.89 0.72
C ARG A 138 -16.58 -22.11 -0.19
N GLY A 139 -15.56 -22.95 0.09
CA GLY A 139 -15.22 -24.12 -0.76
C GLY A 139 -14.40 -23.72 -2.00
N GLU A 140 -13.75 -22.58 -1.99
CA GLU A 140 -12.95 -22.05 -3.10
C GLU A 140 -11.47 -22.50 -3.06
N THR A 141 -11.08 -23.27 -2.04
CA THR A 141 -9.72 -23.82 -1.91
C THR A 141 -9.69 -25.30 -2.30
N THR A 142 -8.54 -25.77 -2.84
CA THR A 142 -8.38 -27.11 -3.42
C THR A 142 -7.36 -27.98 -2.68
N GLY A 143 -7.20 -27.78 -1.38
CA GLY A 143 -6.33 -28.64 -0.57
C GLY A 143 -4.84 -28.45 -0.83
N TYR A 144 -4.37 -27.23 -0.88
CA TYR A 144 -2.98 -26.86 -1.13
C TYR A 144 -1.98 -27.53 -0.20
N SER A 145 -0.76 -27.82 -0.69
CA SER A 145 0.33 -28.29 0.16
C SER A 145 0.81 -27.17 1.12
N PHE A 146 1.38 -27.56 2.26
CA PHE A 146 1.93 -26.59 3.21
C PHE A 146 2.98 -25.69 2.56
N LYS A 147 3.87 -26.24 1.75
CA LYS A 147 4.90 -25.48 1.03
C LYS A 147 4.30 -24.43 0.10
N THR A 148 3.30 -24.81 -0.68
CA THR A 148 2.61 -23.90 -1.62
C THR A 148 1.88 -22.77 -0.86
N TYR A 149 1.23 -23.11 0.25
CA TYR A 149 0.59 -22.13 1.12
C TYR A 149 1.62 -21.20 1.76
N CYS A 150 2.73 -21.74 2.26
CA CYS A 150 3.83 -20.96 2.82
C CYS A 150 4.37 -19.95 1.78
N LEU A 151 4.63 -20.42 0.55
CA LEU A 151 5.06 -19.51 -0.54
C LEU A 151 4.02 -18.45 -0.85
N PHE A 152 2.73 -18.81 -0.86
CA PHE A 152 1.66 -17.84 -1.08
C PHE A 152 1.66 -16.70 -0.05
N VAL A 153 1.92 -17.01 1.22
CA VAL A 153 1.99 -15.99 2.26
C VAL A 153 3.30 -15.23 2.23
N THR A 154 4.42 -15.89 1.92
CA THR A 154 5.77 -15.33 2.15
C THR A 154 6.45 -14.77 0.91
N VAL A 155 5.96 -15.02 -0.32
CA VAL A 155 6.69 -14.60 -1.52
C VAL A 155 7.08 -13.12 -1.44
N PHE A 156 8.41 -12.85 -1.45
CA PHE A 156 8.98 -11.59 -0.99
C PHE A 156 8.49 -10.33 -1.74
N PRO A 157 8.11 -10.36 -3.04
CA PRO A 157 7.64 -9.15 -3.71
C PRO A 157 6.37 -8.56 -3.08
N HIS A 158 5.50 -9.39 -2.46
CA HIS A 158 4.25 -8.91 -1.88
C HIS A 158 4.23 -8.86 -0.35
N LEU A 159 5.11 -9.62 0.33
CA LEU A 159 5.01 -9.96 1.75
C LEU A 159 4.85 -8.76 2.70
N ILE A 160 5.55 -7.66 2.46
CA ILE A 160 5.62 -6.53 3.41
C ILE A 160 4.53 -5.51 3.15
N ALA A 161 4.47 -4.91 1.96
CA ALA A 161 3.53 -3.88 1.57
C ALA A 161 3.17 -3.94 0.06
N GLY A 162 3.40 -5.08 -0.58
CA GLY A 162 3.06 -5.28 -1.98
C GLY A 162 1.56 -5.35 -2.23
N PRO A 163 1.14 -5.47 -3.49
CA PRO A 163 -0.27 -5.68 -3.83
C PRO A 163 -0.84 -6.88 -3.08
N ILE A 164 -2.05 -6.75 -2.53
CA ILE A 164 -2.75 -7.87 -1.88
C ILE A 164 -3.08 -8.92 -2.93
N ILE A 165 -2.57 -10.14 -2.73
CA ILE A 165 -2.71 -11.26 -3.66
C ILE A 165 -3.76 -12.26 -3.18
N TYR A 166 -4.34 -12.99 -4.14
CA TYR A 166 -5.32 -14.03 -3.88
C TYR A 166 -4.74 -15.40 -4.20
N HIS A 167 -5.05 -16.40 -3.37
CA HIS A 167 -4.55 -17.78 -3.56
C HIS A 167 -4.92 -18.35 -4.92
N LYS A 168 -6.13 -18.07 -5.42
CA LYS A 168 -6.61 -18.55 -6.70
C LYS A 168 -5.87 -18.00 -7.92
N ASP A 169 -5.28 -16.81 -7.78
CA ASP A 169 -4.51 -16.18 -8.86
C ASP A 169 -3.02 -16.56 -8.80
N MET A 170 -2.48 -16.76 -7.59
CA MET A 170 -1.05 -16.97 -7.40
C MET A 170 -0.63 -18.43 -7.35
N ILE A 171 -1.40 -19.31 -6.68
CA ILE A 171 -1.01 -20.70 -6.51
C ILE A 171 -0.88 -21.44 -7.85
N PRO A 172 -1.78 -21.27 -8.84
CA PRO A 172 -1.57 -21.86 -10.16
C PRO A 172 -0.26 -21.40 -10.82
N GLN A 173 0.16 -20.16 -10.60
CA GLN A 173 1.42 -19.63 -11.12
C GLN A 173 2.64 -20.29 -10.45
N PHE A 174 2.60 -20.53 -9.14
CA PHE A 174 3.66 -21.23 -8.42
C PHE A 174 3.80 -22.71 -8.84
N MET A 175 2.70 -23.33 -9.25
CA MET A 175 2.68 -24.72 -9.73
C MET A 175 3.08 -24.84 -11.21
N ASN A 176 3.11 -23.75 -11.94
CA ASN A 176 3.47 -23.75 -13.35
C ASN A 176 5.00 -23.90 -13.54
N LYS A 177 5.43 -25.07 -13.96
CA LYS A 177 6.85 -25.39 -14.20
C LYS A 177 7.53 -24.44 -15.20
N ALA A 178 6.79 -23.87 -16.15
CA ALA A 178 7.33 -22.93 -17.12
C ALA A 178 7.87 -21.66 -16.45
N ASN A 179 7.30 -21.25 -15.29
CA ASN A 179 7.75 -20.08 -14.55
C ASN A 179 9.14 -20.25 -13.91
N CYS A 180 9.62 -21.49 -13.77
CA CYS A 180 10.98 -21.76 -13.28
C CYS A 180 12.06 -21.64 -14.37
N HIS A 181 11.73 -21.19 -15.57
CA HIS A 181 12.67 -20.94 -16.66
C HIS A 181 12.76 -19.46 -16.97
N ILE A 182 13.95 -18.98 -17.37
CA ILE A 182 14.15 -17.57 -17.70
C ILE A 182 13.25 -17.17 -18.88
N ASN A 183 12.47 -16.14 -18.70
CA ASN A 183 11.76 -15.46 -19.76
C ASN A 183 12.37 -14.06 -19.93
N TYR A 184 13.08 -13.85 -21.04
CA TYR A 184 13.82 -12.61 -21.28
C TYR A 184 12.93 -11.38 -21.43
N ASP A 185 11.71 -11.53 -21.97
CA ASP A 185 10.75 -10.43 -22.08
C ASP A 185 10.26 -10.00 -20.70
N ASN A 186 9.90 -10.96 -19.85
CA ASN A 186 9.49 -10.66 -18.48
C ASN A 186 10.64 -10.08 -17.66
N MET A 187 11.87 -10.54 -17.88
CA MET A 187 13.05 -10.00 -17.22
C MET A 187 13.32 -8.56 -17.64
N ALA A 188 13.26 -8.26 -18.95
CA ALA A 188 13.46 -6.92 -19.48
C ALA A 188 12.35 -5.94 -19.01
N MET A 189 11.10 -6.37 -19.06
CA MET A 189 9.96 -5.59 -18.54
C MET A 189 10.09 -5.37 -17.03
N GLY A 190 10.49 -6.39 -16.28
CA GLY A 190 10.70 -6.31 -14.84
C GLY A 190 11.82 -5.31 -14.49
N LEU A 191 12.97 -5.38 -15.17
CA LEU A 191 14.07 -4.42 -14.97
C LEU A 191 13.63 -2.99 -15.28
N ALA A 192 12.93 -2.77 -16.39
CA ALA A 192 12.45 -1.44 -16.77
C ALA A 192 11.47 -0.88 -15.73
N LEU A 193 10.49 -1.67 -15.30
CA LEU A 193 9.52 -1.24 -14.29
C LEU A 193 10.17 -1.02 -12.91
N PHE A 194 11.10 -1.89 -12.51
CA PHE A 194 11.84 -1.74 -11.26
C PHE A 194 12.62 -0.44 -11.24
N SER A 195 13.33 -0.11 -12.34
CA SER A 195 14.11 1.13 -12.45
C SER A 195 13.22 2.37 -12.38
N VAL A 196 12.06 2.36 -13.03
CA VAL A 196 11.07 3.46 -12.94
C VAL A 196 10.51 3.58 -11.52
N GLY A 197 10.16 2.46 -10.88
CA GLY A 197 9.70 2.45 -9.50
C GLY A 197 10.76 2.97 -8.52
N LEU A 198 12.02 2.53 -8.68
CA LEU A 198 13.14 3.00 -7.88
C LEU A 198 13.36 4.51 -8.05
N PHE A 199 13.28 5.02 -9.29
CA PHE A 199 13.37 6.45 -9.58
C PHE A 199 12.25 7.24 -8.89
N LYS A 200 11.02 6.76 -8.96
CA LYS A 200 9.87 7.39 -8.27
C LYS A 200 10.07 7.46 -6.75
N LYS A 201 10.63 6.40 -6.15
CA LYS A 201 10.93 6.35 -4.71
C LYS A 201 12.05 7.34 -4.37
N ILE A 202 13.24 7.12 -4.93
CA ILE A 202 14.47 7.82 -4.52
C ILE A 202 14.47 9.29 -4.99
N VAL A 203 14.15 9.52 -6.27
CA VAL A 203 14.31 10.85 -6.88
C VAL A 203 13.08 11.73 -6.65
N ILE A 204 11.89 11.16 -6.58
CA ILE A 204 10.66 11.94 -6.42
C ILE A 204 10.20 11.94 -4.95
N ALA A 205 9.77 10.78 -4.43
CA ALA A 205 9.10 10.72 -3.14
C ALA A 205 10.01 11.13 -1.96
N ASP A 206 11.26 10.65 -1.92
CA ASP A 206 12.20 10.95 -0.85
C ASP A 206 12.63 12.42 -0.85
N ASN A 207 12.81 13.02 -2.02
CA ASN A 207 13.09 14.46 -2.10
C ASN A 207 11.91 15.34 -1.67
N ILE A 208 10.68 14.91 -1.92
CA ILE A 208 9.48 15.61 -1.43
C ILE A 208 9.39 15.49 0.09
N SER A 209 9.73 14.33 0.66
CA SER A 209 9.61 14.08 2.09
C SER A 209 10.37 15.10 2.95
N ILE A 210 11.50 15.60 2.48
CA ILE A 210 12.37 16.53 3.20
C ILE A 210 11.58 17.80 3.61
N TRP A 211 10.98 18.47 2.63
CA TRP A 211 10.26 19.70 2.90
C TRP A 211 8.83 19.51 3.41
N VAL A 212 8.18 18.38 3.06
CA VAL A 212 6.88 17.99 3.63
C VAL A 212 7.00 17.75 5.12
N ASN A 213 8.01 16.98 5.56
CA ASN A 213 8.23 16.75 6.98
C ASN A 213 8.55 18.04 7.72
N SER A 214 9.35 18.94 7.14
CA SER A 214 9.61 20.26 7.72
C SER A 214 8.32 21.06 7.93
N ILE A 215 7.42 21.10 6.94
CA ILE A 215 6.14 21.79 7.03
C ILE A 215 5.25 21.19 8.13
N PHE A 216 5.06 19.87 8.15
CA PHE A 216 4.19 19.22 9.13
C PHE A 216 4.75 19.34 10.56
N ASN A 217 6.07 19.37 10.74
CA ASN A 217 6.69 19.53 12.06
C ASN A 217 6.55 20.95 12.62
N HIS A 218 6.43 21.98 11.75
CA HIS A 218 6.28 23.39 12.15
C HIS A 218 4.87 23.91 11.84
N TYR A 219 3.86 23.08 12.00
CA TYR A 219 2.47 23.34 11.61
C TYR A 219 1.84 24.56 12.28
N ASP A 220 2.33 24.98 13.44
CA ASP A 220 1.85 26.11 14.23
C ASP A 220 2.28 27.48 13.68
N GLN A 221 3.23 27.53 12.74
CA GLN A 221 3.85 28.75 12.22
C GLN A 221 3.73 28.90 10.69
N LEU A 222 2.87 28.10 10.06
CA LEU A 222 2.75 28.07 8.61
C LEU A 222 2.05 29.32 8.07
N ASN A 223 2.60 29.90 7.03
CA ASN A 223 1.90 30.86 6.20
C ASN A 223 1.04 30.12 5.12
N PHE A 224 0.23 30.89 4.40
CA PHE A 224 -0.65 30.40 3.35
C PHE A 224 0.06 29.50 2.32
N LEU A 225 1.20 29.96 1.77
CA LEU A 225 1.92 29.22 0.73
C LEU A 225 2.55 27.93 1.27
N GLU A 226 3.08 27.93 2.48
CA GLU A 226 3.66 26.76 3.12
C GLU A 226 2.61 25.70 3.42
N ALA A 227 1.43 26.08 3.91
CA ALA A 227 0.33 25.18 4.20
C ALA A 227 -0.16 24.47 2.92
N TRP A 228 -0.34 25.20 1.81
CA TRP A 228 -0.67 24.59 0.52
C TRP A 228 0.45 23.72 -0.02
N ALA A 229 1.70 24.13 0.10
CA ALA A 229 2.84 23.33 -0.30
C ALA A 229 2.90 22.02 0.48
N GLY A 230 2.64 22.05 1.79
CA GLY A 230 2.58 20.85 2.62
C GLY A 230 1.48 19.88 2.19
N ALA A 231 0.26 20.38 1.97
CA ALA A 231 -0.89 19.57 1.56
C ALA A 231 -0.69 18.92 0.17
N LEU A 232 -0.26 19.72 -0.83
CA LEU A 232 0.03 19.23 -2.18
C LEU A 232 1.24 18.30 -2.18
N GLY A 233 2.31 18.68 -1.47
CA GLY A 233 3.52 17.89 -1.35
C GLY A 233 3.25 16.52 -0.77
N TYR A 234 2.53 16.42 0.35
CA TYR A 234 2.18 15.14 0.93
C TYR A 234 1.27 14.30 0.01
N THR A 235 0.33 14.96 -0.69
CA THR A 235 -0.53 14.29 -1.68
C THR A 235 0.31 13.60 -2.76
N PHE A 236 1.32 14.27 -3.30
CA PHE A 236 2.23 13.70 -4.29
C PHE A 236 3.19 12.68 -3.67
N GLN A 237 3.79 12.97 -2.52
CA GLN A 237 4.69 12.08 -1.81
C GLN A 237 4.04 10.71 -1.58
N LEU A 238 2.85 10.68 -1.00
CA LEU A 238 2.12 9.45 -0.70
C LEU A 238 1.85 8.61 -1.97
N TYR A 239 1.46 9.26 -3.07
CA TYR A 239 1.21 8.57 -4.32
C TYR A 239 2.49 8.02 -4.94
N PHE A 240 3.54 8.84 -5.05
CA PHE A 240 4.78 8.42 -5.69
C PHE A 240 5.50 7.36 -4.86
N ASP A 241 5.54 7.49 -3.52
CA ASP A 241 6.12 6.49 -2.63
C ASP A 241 5.41 5.13 -2.73
N PHE A 242 4.09 5.10 -2.54
CA PHE A 242 3.34 3.85 -2.50
C PHE A 242 3.17 3.22 -3.89
N SER A 243 2.97 4.01 -4.95
CA SER A 243 2.94 3.45 -6.30
C SER A 243 4.31 2.93 -6.74
N ALA A 244 5.41 3.58 -6.31
CA ALA A 244 6.77 3.09 -6.56
C ALA A 244 7.00 1.72 -5.95
N TYR A 245 6.63 1.54 -4.67
CA TYR A 245 6.72 0.23 -4.02
C TYR A 245 5.92 -0.85 -4.76
N SER A 246 4.66 -0.54 -5.11
CA SER A 246 3.81 -1.48 -5.86
C SER A 246 4.38 -1.82 -7.24
N GLU A 247 4.95 -0.86 -7.94
CA GLU A 247 5.59 -1.07 -9.25
C GLU A 247 6.84 -1.93 -9.11
N MET A 248 7.69 -1.68 -8.11
CA MET A 248 8.85 -2.53 -7.84
C MET A 248 8.43 -3.96 -7.46
N ALA A 249 7.37 -4.12 -6.65
CA ALA A 249 6.83 -5.44 -6.32
C ALA A 249 6.34 -6.21 -7.56
N ILE A 250 5.59 -5.55 -8.45
CA ILE A 250 5.14 -6.13 -9.73
C ILE A 250 6.33 -6.47 -10.62
N ALA A 251 7.34 -5.61 -10.67
CA ALA A 251 8.57 -5.81 -11.43
C ALA A 251 9.33 -7.07 -10.97
N LEU A 252 9.49 -7.23 -9.65
CA LEU A 252 10.12 -8.41 -9.04
C LEU A 252 9.30 -9.68 -9.31
N GLY A 253 7.96 -9.56 -9.28
CA GLY A 253 7.08 -10.64 -9.73
C GLY A 253 7.36 -11.03 -11.18
N LEU A 254 7.41 -10.06 -12.10
CA LEU A 254 7.72 -10.32 -13.53
C LEU A 254 9.07 -10.99 -13.71
N MET A 255 10.12 -10.57 -12.99
CA MET A 255 11.44 -11.21 -13.04
C MET A 255 11.38 -12.69 -12.61
N LEU A 256 10.44 -13.07 -11.74
CA LEU A 256 10.16 -14.44 -11.33
C LEU A 256 9.10 -15.14 -12.19
N ASN A 257 8.66 -14.54 -13.29
CA ASN A 257 7.53 -14.97 -14.14
C ASN A 257 6.19 -15.05 -13.39
N LEU A 258 6.03 -14.25 -12.32
CA LEU A 258 4.80 -14.15 -11.54
C LEU A 258 4.09 -12.83 -11.86
N ARG A 259 2.81 -12.91 -12.18
CA ARG A 259 1.97 -11.74 -12.46
C ARG A 259 1.23 -11.31 -11.20
N LEU A 260 1.74 -10.29 -10.55
CA LEU A 260 1.08 -9.64 -9.41
C LEU A 260 -0.01 -8.66 -9.89
N PRO A 261 -1.08 -8.46 -9.11
CA PRO A 261 -2.15 -7.54 -9.48
C PRO A 261 -1.70 -6.08 -9.43
N VAL A 262 -2.30 -5.24 -10.29
CA VAL A 262 -2.06 -3.80 -10.33
C VAL A 262 -2.75 -3.12 -9.15
N ASN A 263 -2.03 -2.22 -8.46
CA ASN A 263 -2.52 -1.53 -7.28
C ASN A 263 -2.92 -0.06 -7.54
N PHE A 264 -2.33 0.58 -8.53
CA PHE A 264 -2.60 1.97 -8.89
C PHE A 264 -2.84 2.14 -10.38
N ASN A 265 -3.83 2.98 -10.75
CA ASN A 265 -4.15 3.32 -12.13
C ASN A 265 -4.39 4.83 -12.26
N SER A 266 -3.34 5.64 -12.13
CA SER A 266 -3.39 7.11 -12.22
C SER A 266 -4.55 7.73 -11.40
N PRO A 267 -4.59 7.52 -10.07
CA PRO A 267 -5.75 7.87 -9.24
C PRO A 267 -6.06 9.36 -9.19
N TYR A 268 -5.05 10.22 -9.34
CA TYR A 268 -5.25 11.68 -9.34
C TYR A 268 -5.79 12.25 -10.65
N GLN A 269 -6.05 11.41 -11.65
CA GLN A 269 -6.84 11.75 -12.84
C GLN A 269 -8.34 11.46 -12.67
N ALA A 270 -8.76 10.98 -11.49
CA ALA A 270 -10.15 10.61 -11.25
C ALA A 270 -11.09 11.81 -11.31
N LEU A 271 -12.26 11.60 -11.91
CA LEU A 271 -13.32 12.61 -12.04
C LEU A 271 -14.40 12.48 -10.94
N SER A 272 -14.25 11.56 -10.02
CA SER A 272 -15.16 11.37 -8.87
C SER A 272 -14.50 10.53 -7.79
N ILE A 273 -14.98 10.63 -6.55
CA ILE A 273 -14.49 9.80 -5.44
C ILE A 273 -14.67 8.29 -5.71
N ILE A 274 -15.76 7.91 -6.40
CA ILE A 274 -15.95 6.51 -6.81
C ILE A 274 -14.87 6.08 -7.82
N ASP A 275 -14.52 6.95 -8.78
CA ASP A 275 -13.46 6.68 -9.76
C ASP A 275 -12.08 6.68 -9.08
N PHE A 276 -11.85 7.57 -8.11
CA PHE A 276 -10.62 7.59 -7.31
C PHE A 276 -10.38 6.23 -6.63
N TRP A 277 -11.36 5.69 -5.89
CA TRP A 277 -11.24 4.39 -5.22
C TRP A 277 -11.16 3.18 -6.16
N ARG A 278 -11.54 3.34 -7.44
CA ARG A 278 -11.31 2.33 -8.48
C ARG A 278 -9.89 2.34 -9.04
N ARG A 279 -9.11 3.38 -8.71
CA ARG A 279 -7.75 3.62 -9.21
C ARG A 279 -6.69 3.64 -8.12
N TRP A 280 -7.09 3.95 -6.89
CA TRP A 280 -6.24 3.98 -5.70
C TRP A 280 -6.33 2.66 -4.94
N HIS A 281 -5.16 2.06 -4.62
CA HIS A 281 -5.05 0.84 -3.81
C HIS A 281 -6.09 -0.23 -4.20
N MET A 282 -6.12 -0.56 -5.50
CA MET A 282 -7.16 -1.38 -6.12
C MET A 282 -7.31 -2.75 -5.47
N THR A 283 -6.19 -3.34 -5.03
CA THR A 283 -6.19 -4.66 -4.38
C THR A 283 -6.85 -4.62 -3.01
N LEU A 284 -6.63 -3.55 -2.21
CA LEU A 284 -7.36 -3.31 -0.97
C LEU A 284 -8.85 -3.10 -1.25
N GLY A 285 -9.19 -2.28 -2.23
CA GLY A 285 -10.60 -2.06 -2.63
C GLY A 285 -11.32 -3.37 -2.99
N THR A 286 -10.64 -4.26 -3.71
CA THR A 286 -11.17 -5.59 -4.06
C THR A 286 -11.32 -6.48 -2.83
N TRP A 287 -10.34 -6.47 -1.93
CA TRP A 287 -10.39 -7.22 -0.67
C TRP A 287 -11.57 -6.77 0.20
N VAL A 288 -11.69 -5.47 0.44
CA VAL A 288 -12.78 -4.88 1.24
C VAL A 288 -14.14 -5.19 0.63
N LYS A 289 -14.27 -5.08 -0.69
CA LYS A 289 -15.51 -5.45 -1.39
C LYS A 289 -15.88 -6.90 -1.15
N SER A 290 -14.94 -7.83 -1.29
CA SER A 290 -15.18 -9.29 -1.29
C SER A 290 -15.38 -9.86 0.11
N TYR A 291 -14.64 -9.34 1.10
CA TYR A 291 -14.59 -9.92 2.44
C TYR A 291 -15.25 -9.07 3.54
N LEU A 292 -15.60 -7.82 3.24
CA LEU A 292 -16.28 -6.94 4.18
C LEU A 292 -17.63 -6.44 3.64
N TYR A 293 -17.63 -5.70 2.54
CA TYR A 293 -18.82 -5.04 2.01
C TYR A 293 -19.91 -6.03 1.57
N ILE A 294 -19.55 -7.04 0.77
CA ILE A 294 -20.50 -8.06 0.29
C ILE A 294 -21.06 -8.91 1.46
N PRO A 295 -20.26 -9.42 2.41
CA PRO A 295 -20.77 -10.12 3.58
C PRO A 295 -21.70 -9.29 4.48
N MET A 296 -21.51 -7.96 4.56
CA MET A 296 -22.42 -7.04 5.25
C MET A 296 -23.77 -6.83 4.54
N GLY A 297 -24.01 -7.53 3.42
CA GLY A 297 -25.19 -7.41 2.58
C GLY A 297 -24.99 -6.59 1.30
N GLY A 298 -23.89 -5.89 1.16
CA GLY A 298 -23.56 -5.10 -0.04
C GLY A 298 -24.65 -4.07 -0.35
N ASN A 299 -25.20 -4.13 -1.58
CA ASN A 299 -26.28 -3.27 -2.07
C ASN A 299 -27.65 -3.98 -2.12
N ARG A 300 -27.80 -5.15 -1.47
CA ARG A 300 -29.00 -6.02 -1.63
C ARG A 300 -30.20 -5.58 -0.78
N HIS A 301 -29.98 -4.81 0.29
CA HIS A 301 -30.99 -4.47 1.29
C HIS A 301 -31.41 -2.99 1.23
N GLY A 302 -31.50 -2.43 0.02
CA GLY A 302 -31.94 -1.05 -0.20
C GLY A 302 -30.80 -0.01 -0.04
N GLU A 303 -31.15 1.26 -0.31
CA GLU A 303 -30.17 2.35 -0.37
C GLU A 303 -29.56 2.70 0.98
N PHE A 304 -30.35 2.69 2.04
CA PHE A 304 -29.85 2.97 3.39
C PHE A 304 -28.80 1.94 3.81
N ALA A 305 -29.06 0.65 3.60
CA ALA A 305 -28.12 -0.41 3.92
C ALA A 305 -26.85 -0.30 3.08
N LYS A 306 -26.97 0.04 1.80
CA LYS A 306 -25.82 0.30 0.91
C LYS A 306 -24.96 1.44 1.44
N MET A 307 -25.55 2.59 1.80
CA MET A 307 -24.81 3.76 2.30
C MET A 307 -24.14 3.45 3.63
N ARG A 308 -24.84 2.81 4.56
CA ARG A 308 -24.28 2.32 5.83
C ARG A 308 -23.08 1.40 5.58
N ASN A 309 -23.23 0.42 4.70
CA ASN A 309 -22.16 -0.56 4.43
C ASN A 309 -20.94 0.10 3.79
N LEU A 310 -21.13 1.08 2.89
CA LEU A 310 -20.03 1.88 2.33
C LEU A 310 -19.32 2.67 3.43
N PHE A 311 -20.07 3.40 4.26
CA PHE A 311 -19.53 4.23 5.33
C PHE A 311 -18.75 3.39 6.36
N VAL A 312 -19.34 2.31 6.85
CA VAL A 312 -18.70 1.40 7.81
C VAL A 312 -17.45 0.74 7.21
N SER A 313 -17.50 0.35 5.93
CA SER A 313 -16.31 -0.21 5.26
C SER A 313 -15.17 0.80 5.22
N MET A 314 -15.45 2.08 4.97
CA MET A 314 -14.43 3.12 4.95
C MET A 314 -13.88 3.45 6.34
N LEU A 315 -14.73 3.44 7.38
CA LEU A 315 -14.27 3.57 8.77
C LEU A 315 -13.30 2.45 9.16
N ILE A 316 -13.63 1.21 8.79
CA ILE A 316 -12.76 0.04 9.06
C ILE A 316 -11.44 0.16 8.29
N ILE A 317 -11.46 0.64 7.04
CA ILE A 317 -10.24 0.92 6.26
C ILE A 317 -9.39 1.98 6.97
N GLY A 318 -10.00 3.06 7.44
CA GLY A 318 -9.30 4.10 8.19
C GLY A 318 -8.62 3.54 9.44
N LEU A 319 -9.36 2.83 10.26
CA LEU A 319 -8.82 2.16 11.44
C LEU A 319 -7.69 1.18 11.09
N TRP A 320 -7.81 0.43 9.99
CA TRP A 320 -6.79 -0.51 9.55
C TRP A 320 -5.48 0.20 9.15
N HIS A 321 -5.56 1.40 8.58
CA HIS A 321 -4.37 2.17 8.22
C HIS A 321 -3.56 2.58 9.45
N GLY A 322 -4.20 3.06 10.50
CA GLY A 322 -3.47 3.51 11.69
C GLY A 322 -4.31 3.46 12.97
N ALA A 323 -3.63 3.23 14.09
CA ALA A 323 -4.22 3.26 15.42
C ALA A 323 -4.32 4.72 15.91
N GLY A 324 -5.27 5.48 15.37
CA GLY A 324 -5.46 6.90 15.69
C GLY A 324 -6.81 7.44 15.19
N TRP A 325 -7.35 8.42 15.89
CA TRP A 325 -8.63 9.03 15.55
C TRP A 325 -8.58 9.79 14.22
N THR A 326 -7.43 10.32 13.82
CA THR A 326 -7.25 11.00 12.53
C THR A 326 -7.44 10.04 11.36
N PHE A 327 -7.00 8.78 11.48
CA PHE A 327 -7.23 7.72 10.50
C PHE A 327 -8.70 7.31 10.43
N VAL A 328 -9.37 7.17 11.58
CA VAL A 328 -10.81 6.86 11.62
C VAL A 328 -11.61 7.98 10.97
N PHE A 329 -11.27 9.24 11.27
CA PHE A 329 -11.90 10.41 10.66
C PHE A 329 -11.66 10.47 9.15
N TRP A 330 -10.43 10.21 8.69
CA TRP A 330 -10.09 10.08 7.27
C TRP A 330 -10.98 9.04 6.57
N GLY A 331 -11.16 7.87 7.18
CA GLY A 331 -12.06 6.85 6.68
C GLY A 331 -13.52 7.33 6.62
N GLY A 332 -13.99 8.02 7.67
CA GLY A 332 -15.31 8.64 7.72
C GLY A 332 -15.53 9.68 6.63
N MET A 333 -14.55 10.58 6.40
CA MET A 333 -14.59 11.56 5.30
C MET A 333 -14.77 10.87 3.95
N HIS A 334 -13.97 9.87 3.64
CA HIS A 334 -14.09 9.12 2.39
C HIS A 334 -15.43 8.38 2.29
N GLY A 335 -15.92 7.82 3.40
CA GLY A 335 -17.24 7.21 3.47
C GLY A 335 -18.37 8.21 3.13
N LEU A 336 -18.34 9.40 3.72
CA LEU A 336 -19.28 10.49 3.42
C LEU A 336 -19.17 10.97 1.97
N LEU A 337 -17.95 11.18 1.46
CA LEU A 337 -17.73 11.59 0.08
C LEU A 337 -18.26 10.56 -0.93
N LEU A 338 -18.13 9.26 -0.64
CA LEU A 338 -18.72 8.19 -1.44
C LEU A 338 -20.26 8.24 -1.40
N MET A 339 -20.85 8.45 -0.22
CA MET A 339 -22.31 8.57 -0.06
C MET A 339 -22.83 9.79 -0.84
N ILE A 340 -22.21 10.97 -0.69
CA ILE A 340 -22.54 12.19 -1.43
C ILE A 340 -22.44 11.94 -2.94
N ASN A 341 -21.35 11.35 -3.40
CA ASN A 341 -21.16 11.07 -4.83
C ASN A 341 -22.20 10.10 -5.39
N HIS A 342 -22.62 9.08 -4.61
CA HIS A 342 -23.71 8.19 -4.99
C HIS A 342 -25.04 8.92 -5.10
N GLN A 343 -25.36 9.82 -4.16
CA GLN A 343 -26.60 10.61 -4.22
C GLN A 343 -26.57 11.63 -5.38
N TRP A 344 -25.43 12.34 -5.53
CA TRP A 344 -25.25 13.27 -6.66
C TRP A 344 -25.53 12.61 -8.00
N ARG A 345 -25.01 11.41 -8.23
CA ARG A 345 -25.23 10.68 -9.50
C ARG A 345 -26.71 10.38 -9.77
N ARG A 346 -27.56 10.38 -8.76
CA ARG A 346 -29.01 10.17 -8.91
C ARG A 346 -29.75 11.42 -9.39
N THR A 347 -29.21 12.61 -9.12
CA THR A 347 -29.83 13.86 -9.60
C THR A 347 -29.74 14.01 -11.11
N GLY A 348 -28.85 13.27 -11.79
CA GLY A 348 -28.61 13.40 -13.23
C GLY A 348 -27.85 14.68 -13.62
N ILE A 349 -27.48 15.54 -12.66
CA ILE A 349 -26.75 16.78 -12.92
C ILE A 349 -25.30 16.44 -13.30
N ALA A 350 -24.91 16.79 -14.54
CA ALA A 350 -23.56 16.62 -15.03
C ALA A 350 -22.77 17.92 -14.83
N LEU A 351 -21.61 17.84 -14.18
CA LEU A 351 -20.64 18.94 -14.09
C LEU A 351 -19.57 18.81 -15.19
N PRO A 352 -19.00 19.92 -15.66
CA PRO A 352 -17.83 19.89 -16.54
C PRO A 352 -16.68 19.08 -15.95
N LYS A 353 -15.96 18.32 -16.79
CA LYS A 353 -14.87 17.45 -16.35
C LYS A 353 -13.80 18.17 -15.49
N PRO A 354 -13.33 19.39 -15.82
CA PRO A 354 -12.35 20.08 -14.96
C PRO A 354 -12.87 20.34 -13.54
N ILE A 355 -14.16 20.68 -13.41
CA ILE A 355 -14.79 20.90 -12.09
C ILE A 355 -14.88 19.58 -11.31
N CYS A 356 -15.30 18.50 -11.98
CA CYS A 356 -15.34 17.17 -11.37
C CYS A 356 -13.96 16.75 -10.87
N TRP A 357 -12.93 16.97 -11.66
CA TRP A 357 -11.55 16.69 -11.29
C TRP A 357 -11.11 17.54 -10.10
N ALA A 358 -11.29 18.85 -10.16
CA ALA A 358 -10.86 19.76 -9.12
C ALA A 358 -11.52 19.44 -7.76
N LEU A 359 -12.84 19.21 -7.75
CA LEU A 359 -13.58 18.82 -6.54
C LEU A 359 -13.08 17.48 -5.98
N THR A 360 -12.81 16.51 -6.85
CA THR A 360 -12.33 15.19 -6.42
C THR A 360 -10.91 15.28 -5.86
N PHE A 361 -9.99 15.93 -6.59
CA PHE A 361 -8.61 16.09 -6.16
C PHE A 361 -8.51 16.87 -4.85
N PHE A 362 -9.21 18.00 -4.74
CA PHE A 362 -9.23 18.83 -3.54
C PHE A 362 -9.79 18.08 -2.32
N SER A 363 -10.90 17.34 -2.47
CA SER A 363 -11.47 16.53 -1.39
C SER A 363 -10.51 15.45 -0.90
N VAL A 364 -9.80 14.79 -1.82
CA VAL A 364 -8.81 13.77 -1.51
C VAL A 364 -7.59 14.40 -0.83
N MET A 365 -7.10 15.54 -1.32
CA MET A 365 -5.98 16.26 -0.72
C MET A 365 -6.29 16.70 0.72
N LEU A 366 -7.47 17.26 0.97
CA LEU A 366 -7.88 17.59 2.34
C LEU A 366 -7.94 16.38 3.26
N ALA A 367 -8.44 15.25 2.75
CA ALA A 367 -8.45 14.00 3.51
C ALA A 367 -7.04 13.51 3.83
N TRP A 368 -6.06 13.68 2.94
CA TRP A 368 -4.68 13.30 3.18
C TRP A 368 -4.00 14.12 4.29
N ILE A 369 -4.45 15.35 4.58
CA ILE A 369 -3.94 16.11 5.72
C ILE A 369 -4.24 15.37 7.02
N PHE A 370 -5.46 14.88 7.21
CA PHE A 370 -5.81 14.07 8.39
C PHE A 370 -5.07 12.72 8.43
N PHE A 371 -4.80 12.14 7.29
CA PHE A 371 -4.05 10.88 7.21
C PHE A 371 -2.58 11.05 7.67
N ARG A 372 -1.95 12.21 7.41
CA ARG A 372 -0.56 12.51 7.81
C ARG A 372 -0.47 13.06 9.22
N ALA A 373 -1.47 13.83 9.65
CA ALA A 373 -1.42 14.53 10.91
C ALA A 373 -1.42 13.58 12.12
N GLU A 374 -0.59 13.90 13.10
CA GLU A 374 -0.49 13.15 14.36
C GLU A 374 -1.76 13.28 15.22
N ASN A 375 -2.41 14.45 15.13
CA ASN A 375 -3.63 14.74 15.88
C ASN A 375 -4.52 15.76 15.14
N PHE A 376 -5.73 15.96 15.64
CA PHE A 376 -6.69 16.90 15.04
C PHE A 376 -6.23 18.36 15.07
N ALA A 377 -5.54 18.77 16.13
CA ALA A 377 -5.06 20.16 16.24
C ALA A 377 -4.11 20.49 15.10
N GLN A 378 -3.14 19.59 14.81
CA GLN A 378 -2.22 19.74 13.68
C GLN A 378 -2.97 19.81 12.34
N ALA A 379 -3.90 18.87 12.09
CA ALA A 379 -4.67 18.85 10.83
C ALA A 379 -5.48 20.14 10.64
N LEU A 380 -6.19 20.58 11.68
CA LEU A 380 -7.04 21.77 11.63
C LEU A 380 -6.21 23.05 11.50
N GLN A 381 -5.05 23.12 12.14
CA GLN A 381 -4.16 24.28 12.02
C GLN A 381 -3.60 24.39 10.60
N ILE A 382 -3.17 23.30 9.98
CA ILE A 382 -2.70 23.32 8.57
C ILE A 382 -3.85 23.78 7.66
N ILE A 383 -5.07 23.25 7.85
CA ILE A 383 -6.23 23.66 7.06
C ILE A 383 -6.54 25.16 7.30
N HIS A 384 -6.50 25.62 8.55
CA HIS A 384 -6.70 27.05 8.87
C HIS A 384 -5.70 27.92 8.11
N SER A 385 -4.41 27.58 8.17
CA SER A 385 -3.35 28.33 7.45
C SER A 385 -3.53 28.30 5.93
N MET A 386 -4.13 27.24 5.34
CA MET A 386 -4.46 27.19 3.92
C MET A 386 -5.50 28.23 3.49
N PHE A 387 -6.30 28.76 4.42
CA PHE A 387 -7.33 29.77 4.16
C PHE A 387 -7.08 31.10 4.87
N ASP A 388 -5.89 31.27 5.47
CA ASP A 388 -5.47 32.53 6.03
C ASP A 388 -4.80 33.41 4.94
N PHE A 389 -5.53 34.42 4.49
CA PHE A 389 -5.09 35.32 3.43
C PHE A 389 -4.42 36.61 3.95
N GLN A 390 -4.28 36.74 5.28
CA GLN A 390 -3.80 38.04 5.88
C GLN A 390 -2.42 38.40 5.36
N ASP A 391 -1.52 37.44 5.24
CA ASP A 391 -0.12 37.67 4.87
C ASP A 391 0.25 37.13 3.47
N ILE A 392 -0.72 36.91 2.58
CA ILE A 392 -0.49 36.28 1.29
C ILE A 392 0.58 37.00 0.43
N TYR A 393 0.64 38.33 0.51
CA TYR A 393 1.57 39.15 -0.29
C TYR A 393 3.03 39.00 0.17
N ILE A 394 3.26 38.69 1.44
CA ILE A 394 4.59 38.57 2.03
C ILE A 394 4.93 37.11 2.36
N ALA A 395 4.00 36.15 2.08
CA ALA A 395 4.18 34.75 2.40
C ALA A 395 5.43 34.16 1.75
N ALA A 396 5.75 34.56 0.52
CA ALA A 396 6.96 34.10 -0.16
C ALA A 396 8.25 34.61 0.47
N ALA A 397 8.24 35.85 1.01
CA ALA A 397 9.37 36.45 1.72
C ALA A 397 9.55 35.82 3.11
N ASN A 398 8.46 35.41 3.74
CA ASN A 398 8.45 34.78 5.07
C ASN A 398 8.56 33.24 5.00
N TRP A 399 9.07 32.70 3.90
CA TRP A 399 9.25 31.27 3.71
C TRP A 399 10.27 30.69 4.71
N ARG A 400 9.89 29.67 5.47
CA ARG A 400 10.66 29.07 6.57
C ARG A 400 11.17 27.66 6.31
N VAL A 401 10.76 27.07 5.20
CA VAL A 401 11.17 25.71 4.83
C VAL A 401 12.63 25.69 4.34
N GLU A 402 13.37 24.62 4.58
CA GLU A 402 14.79 24.47 4.20
C GLU A 402 15.11 24.79 2.73
N LYS A 403 14.20 24.41 1.79
CA LYS A 403 14.30 24.77 0.37
C LYS A 403 13.52 26.05 0.11
N ASN A 404 14.03 26.93 -0.73
CA ASN A 404 13.34 28.17 -1.06
C ASN A 404 11.98 27.93 -1.74
N ALA A 405 11.05 28.89 -1.60
CA ALA A 405 9.69 28.80 -2.13
C ALA A 405 9.65 28.47 -3.62
N VAL A 406 10.52 29.07 -4.43
CA VAL A 406 10.58 28.86 -5.89
C VAL A 406 10.87 27.40 -6.22
N ASN A 407 11.82 26.77 -5.52
CA ASN A 407 12.18 25.38 -5.76
C ASN A 407 11.04 24.43 -5.37
N VAL A 408 10.35 24.67 -4.26
CA VAL A 408 9.23 23.85 -3.81
C VAL A 408 8.05 23.98 -4.78
N TRP A 409 7.66 25.20 -5.15
CA TRP A 409 6.53 25.42 -6.05
C TRP A 409 6.82 24.95 -7.49
N SER A 410 8.04 25.07 -7.98
CA SER A 410 8.42 24.49 -9.28
C SER A 410 8.38 22.95 -9.26
N ALA A 411 8.78 22.33 -8.16
CA ALA A 411 8.62 20.89 -7.98
C ALA A 411 7.15 20.48 -7.96
N ILE A 412 6.28 21.19 -7.20
CA ILE A 412 4.84 20.94 -7.18
C ILE A 412 4.22 21.07 -8.57
N ALA A 413 4.58 22.09 -9.34
CA ALA A 413 4.11 22.28 -10.71
C ALA A 413 4.55 21.10 -11.63
N GLY A 414 5.81 20.69 -11.53
CA GLY A 414 6.33 19.53 -12.26
C GLY A 414 5.58 18.24 -11.90
N LEU A 415 5.32 18.00 -10.61
CA LEU A 415 4.56 16.84 -10.14
C LEU A 415 3.10 16.89 -10.61
N GLY A 416 2.50 18.09 -10.64
CA GLY A 416 1.18 18.31 -11.21
C GLY A 416 1.09 17.91 -12.69
N ILE A 417 2.17 18.08 -13.45
CA ILE A 417 2.26 17.58 -14.84
C ILE A 417 2.47 16.06 -14.85
N LEU A 418 3.33 15.52 -14.00
CA LEU A 418 3.66 14.09 -13.96
C LEU A 418 2.45 13.20 -13.66
N ILE A 419 1.47 13.64 -12.87
CA ILE A 419 0.25 12.84 -12.60
C ILE A 419 -0.62 12.63 -13.86
N TRP A 420 -0.43 13.41 -14.92
CA TRP A 420 -1.14 13.25 -16.20
C TRP A 420 -0.41 12.32 -17.16
N LEU A 421 0.82 11.94 -16.88
CA LEU A 421 1.53 10.97 -17.69
C LEU A 421 0.86 9.58 -17.62
N PRO A 422 1.00 8.77 -18.68
CA PRO A 422 0.50 7.40 -18.68
C PRO A 422 1.11 6.59 -17.52
N ASN A 423 0.29 5.74 -16.90
CA ASN A 423 0.77 4.83 -15.86
C ASN A 423 1.87 3.90 -16.43
N PRO A 424 3.03 3.75 -15.75
CA PRO A 424 4.13 2.89 -16.23
C PRO A 424 3.69 1.45 -16.54
N ILE A 425 2.76 0.88 -15.75
CA ILE A 425 2.25 -0.48 -15.98
C ILE A 425 1.44 -0.57 -17.29
N ILE A 426 0.70 0.49 -17.66
CA ILE A 426 -0.01 0.55 -18.94
C ILE A 426 0.99 0.70 -20.09
N MET A 427 2.07 1.47 -19.88
CA MET A 427 3.13 1.64 -20.86
C MET A 427 3.84 0.30 -21.15
N LEU A 428 4.02 -0.55 -20.14
CA LEU A 428 4.62 -1.87 -20.31
C LEU A 428 3.81 -2.82 -21.20
N ARG A 429 2.49 -2.63 -21.35
CA ARG A 429 1.70 -3.39 -22.33
C ARG A 429 2.14 -3.14 -23.77
N LYS A 430 2.79 -2.00 -24.03
CA LYS A 430 3.39 -1.62 -25.32
C LYS A 430 4.90 -1.74 -25.33
N PHE A 431 5.46 -2.37 -24.30
CA PHE A 431 6.92 -2.53 -24.18
C PHE A 431 7.47 -3.30 -25.37
N LYS A 432 8.52 -2.76 -25.95
CA LYS A 432 9.34 -3.43 -26.95
C LYS A 432 10.80 -3.23 -26.52
N ALA A 433 11.59 -4.28 -26.52
CA ALA A 433 13.02 -4.19 -26.24
C ALA A 433 13.68 -3.39 -27.37
N ASN A 434 13.82 -2.07 -27.15
CA ASN A 434 14.44 -1.14 -28.07
C ASN A 434 15.33 -0.14 -27.32
N TRP A 435 16.11 0.66 -28.07
CA TRP A 435 17.05 1.62 -27.50
C TRP A 435 16.38 2.69 -26.62
N ILE A 436 15.12 3.07 -26.89
CA ILE A 436 14.39 4.06 -26.08
C ILE A 436 14.15 3.50 -24.67
N TRP A 437 13.57 2.30 -24.58
CA TRP A 437 13.31 1.66 -23.28
C TRP A 437 14.61 1.32 -22.55
N TYR A 438 15.64 0.88 -23.28
CA TYR A 438 16.96 0.66 -22.70
C TYR A 438 17.52 1.95 -22.07
N SER A 439 17.49 3.07 -22.81
CA SER A 439 17.97 4.36 -22.31
C SER A 439 17.17 4.86 -21.11
N ILE A 440 15.85 4.78 -21.16
CA ILE A 440 14.97 5.16 -20.02
C ILE A 440 15.33 4.33 -18.78
N THR A 441 15.44 3.02 -18.93
CA THR A 441 15.78 2.08 -17.84
C THR A 441 17.14 2.41 -17.24
N LEU A 442 18.15 2.58 -18.10
CA LEU A 442 19.53 2.85 -17.69
C LEU A 442 19.63 4.21 -16.97
N ILE A 443 19.07 5.26 -17.54
CA ILE A 443 19.10 6.62 -16.96
C ILE A 443 18.37 6.62 -15.61
N ALA A 444 17.17 6.06 -15.56
CA ALA A 444 16.40 5.99 -14.31
C ALA A 444 17.16 5.23 -13.21
N LEU A 445 17.78 4.09 -13.58
CA LEU A 445 18.56 3.29 -12.65
C LEU A 445 19.82 4.04 -12.16
N LEU A 446 20.61 4.62 -13.07
CA LEU A 446 21.84 5.32 -12.70
C LEU A 446 21.58 6.53 -11.81
N ILE A 447 20.57 7.36 -12.13
CA ILE A 447 20.19 8.50 -11.29
C ILE A 447 19.74 8.01 -9.91
N SER A 448 18.93 6.95 -9.86
CA SER A 448 18.46 6.40 -8.59
C SER A 448 19.61 5.86 -7.75
N LEU A 449 20.52 5.10 -8.33
CA LEU A 449 21.70 4.59 -7.63
C LEU A 449 22.63 5.72 -7.14
N TYR A 450 22.80 6.78 -7.92
CA TYR A 450 23.59 7.94 -7.51
C TYR A 450 22.98 8.66 -6.29
N GLN A 451 21.64 8.76 -6.22
CA GLN A 451 20.94 9.43 -5.12
C GLN A 451 20.63 8.52 -3.92
N MET A 452 20.88 7.21 -4.03
CA MET A 452 20.55 6.21 -3.01
C MET A 452 21.51 6.23 -1.79
N ASN A 453 22.02 7.41 -1.41
CA ASN A 453 23.03 7.55 -0.35
C ASN A 453 22.44 7.57 1.07
N THR A 454 21.13 7.74 1.21
CA THR A 454 20.42 7.76 2.49
C THR A 454 19.40 6.63 2.54
N TYR A 455 19.43 5.88 3.64
CA TYR A 455 18.43 4.85 3.90
C TYR A 455 17.11 5.53 4.25
N THR A 456 16.09 5.40 3.38
CA THR A 456 14.76 5.91 3.61
C THR A 456 13.75 4.79 3.56
N GLU A 457 12.95 4.66 4.63
CA GLU A 457 11.85 3.71 4.66
C GLU A 457 10.69 4.19 3.77
N PHE A 458 9.86 3.25 3.34
CA PHE A 458 8.61 3.60 2.68
C PHE A 458 7.62 4.16 3.71
N LEU A 459 6.87 5.20 3.33
CA LEU A 459 5.85 5.81 4.19
C LEU A 459 4.90 4.77 4.79
N TYR A 460 4.54 3.76 4.00
CA TYR A 460 3.60 2.72 4.42
C TYR A 460 4.10 1.82 5.56
N PHE A 461 5.38 1.84 5.89
CA PHE A 461 5.93 1.10 7.03
C PHE A 461 5.73 1.82 8.37
N GLN A 462 5.32 3.07 8.31
CA GLN A 462 5.09 3.92 9.49
C GLN A 462 3.65 3.83 10.03
N PHE A 463 2.74 3.12 9.33
CA PHE A 463 1.30 3.04 9.65
C PHE A 463 0.85 1.67 10.14
#